data_7f9ea3cb7d01b1904d424e3441362c6d
#
_entry.id   7f9ea3cb7d01b1904d424e3441362c6d
#
_cell.length_a   1.000
_cell.length_b   1.000
_cell.length_c   1.000
_cell.angle_alpha   90.00
_cell.angle_beta   90.00
_cell.angle_gamma   90.00
#
_symmetry.space_group_name_H-M   'P 1'
#
loop_
_entity.id
_entity.type
_entity.pdbx_description
1 polymer ?
#
loop_
_entity_poly.entity_id
_entity_poly.type
_entity_poly.pdbx_seq_one_letter_code
_entity_poly.pdbx_strand_id
1 'polypeptide(L)'
;MNFLDERWTAIPQGLDRANLYPYEAPRINFIINRGKIQKLPNKFKFDKRIPILAIGSNRSPSQLLRKFGKLEIIPVTNIIVNNFDVTYASLISYYGAVPATLWPVKGSKLQLSIIWLNESQLKVMHETEAVGKAYEFVKFDNEVINFKSSFIIKGNIFGYVSKFGALNFGSKVFEVRALSAIKAKKRMLKSINQQKALKFLSSKILNISSKKNIFDFRNKVISDKNYRFETIKKL
;
A
#
# COMPACT_ATOMS: atom_id res chain seq x y z
N MET A 1 12.15 0.63 24.22
CA MET A 1 10.84 -0.05 24.39
C MET A 1 10.65 -0.92 23.17
N ASN A 2 10.78 -2.24 23.32
CA ASN A 2 10.56 -3.19 22.23
C ASN A 2 9.05 -3.38 22.05
N PHE A 3 8.49 -2.94 20.94
CA PHE A 3 7.11 -3.24 20.58
C PHE A 3 7.05 -4.62 19.92
N LEU A 4 7.25 -5.67 20.71
CA LEU A 4 6.99 -7.04 20.30
C LEU A 4 5.49 -7.30 20.43
N ASP A 5 4.71 -6.63 19.61
CA ASP A 5 3.31 -6.95 19.46
C ASP A 5 3.21 -7.86 18.23
N GLU A 6 2.80 -9.12 18.42
CA GLU A 6 2.68 -10.13 17.37
C GLU A 6 1.82 -9.65 16.19
N ARG A 7 0.83 -8.78 16.44
CA ARG A 7 0.01 -8.16 15.39
C ARG A 7 0.82 -7.39 14.34
N TRP A 8 2.02 -6.87 14.71
CA TRP A 8 2.89 -6.14 13.78
C TRP A 8 3.79 -7.06 12.96
N THR A 9 4.05 -8.26 13.45
CA THR A 9 4.97 -9.22 12.83
C THR A 9 4.26 -10.40 12.19
N ALA A 10 3.01 -10.67 12.58
CA ALA A 10 2.19 -11.71 11.97
C ALA A 10 1.98 -11.43 10.48
N ILE A 11 2.33 -12.41 9.65
CA ILE A 11 2.17 -12.35 8.20
C ILE A 11 0.90 -13.11 7.83
N PRO A 12 -0.17 -12.44 7.39
CA PRO A 12 -1.39 -13.12 6.98
C PRO A 12 -1.14 -14.06 5.80
N GLN A 13 -1.79 -15.21 5.79
CA GLN A 13 -1.67 -16.24 4.75
C GLN A 13 -3.00 -16.42 3.99
N GLY A 14 -2.93 -17.07 2.83
CA GLY A 14 -4.10 -17.40 2.03
C GLY A 14 -5.04 -16.23 1.78
N LEU A 15 -6.35 -16.47 1.93
CA LEU A 15 -7.39 -15.44 1.73
C LEU A 15 -7.37 -14.33 2.77
N ASP A 16 -6.87 -14.59 3.98
CA ASP A 16 -6.76 -13.56 5.03
C ASP A 16 -5.75 -12.49 4.63
N ARG A 17 -4.73 -12.84 3.89
CA ARG A 17 -3.79 -11.88 3.33
C ARG A 17 -4.47 -10.83 2.45
N ALA A 18 -5.46 -11.24 1.65
CA ALA A 18 -6.24 -10.31 0.83
C ALA A 18 -7.24 -9.50 1.67
N ASN A 19 -7.92 -10.14 2.62
CA ASN A 19 -8.94 -9.51 3.46
C ASN A 19 -8.38 -8.43 4.37
N LEU A 20 -7.19 -8.65 4.93
CA LEU A 20 -6.54 -7.77 5.88
C LEU A 20 -5.68 -6.68 5.23
N TYR A 21 -5.59 -6.67 3.88
CA TYR A 21 -4.89 -5.59 3.17
C TYR A 21 -5.47 -4.21 3.54
N PRO A 22 -4.66 -3.19 3.82
CA PRO A 22 -3.20 -3.07 3.63
C PRO A 22 -2.36 -3.45 4.86
N TYR A 23 -2.88 -4.19 5.79
CA TYR A 23 -2.31 -4.59 7.08
C TYR A 23 -2.15 -3.42 8.06
N GLU A 24 -2.06 -3.74 9.33
CA GLU A 24 -1.85 -2.73 10.35
C GLU A 24 -0.42 -2.17 10.30
N ALA A 25 -0.30 -0.89 10.67
CA ALA A 25 0.98 -0.20 10.75
C ALA A 25 1.05 0.68 11.99
N PRO A 26 2.19 0.75 12.68
CA PRO A 26 2.39 1.65 13.81
C PRO A 26 2.17 3.11 13.41
N ARG A 27 1.62 3.91 14.32
CA ARG A 27 1.39 5.35 14.11
C ARG A 27 2.56 6.22 14.59
N ILE A 28 3.66 5.58 14.96
CA ILE A 28 4.90 6.22 15.42
C ILE A 28 6.00 6.00 14.38
N ASN A 29 7.05 6.80 14.47
CA ASN A 29 8.29 6.52 13.75
C ASN A 29 8.94 5.29 14.37
N PHE A 30 9.26 4.31 13.54
CA PHE A 30 9.83 3.04 14.00
C PHE A 30 10.97 2.57 13.11
N ILE A 31 11.71 1.61 13.59
CA ILE A 31 12.75 0.90 12.86
C ILE A 31 12.54 -0.60 13.02
N ILE A 32 12.60 -1.32 11.92
CA ILE A 32 12.79 -2.76 11.95
C ILE A 32 14.31 -2.99 12.04
N ASN A 33 14.74 -3.71 13.06
CA ASN A 33 16.13 -4.04 13.26
C ASN A 33 16.23 -5.51 13.68
N ARG A 34 16.78 -6.33 12.82
CA ARG A 34 16.93 -7.79 13.02
C ARG A 34 15.63 -8.44 13.49
N GLY A 35 14.52 -8.17 12.77
CA GLY A 35 13.20 -8.71 13.05
C GLY A 35 12.45 -8.08 14.24
N LYS A 36 13.09 -7.17 14.99
CA LYS A 36 12.47 -6.46 16.11
C LYS A 36 11.97 -5.08 15.65
N ILE A 37 10.79 -4.69 16.13
CA ILE A 37 10.23 -3.36 15.87
C ILE A 37 10.53 -2.49 17.10
N GLN A 38 11.19 -1.37 16.86
CA GLN A 38 11.62 -0.44 17.91
C GLN A 38 11.22 0.98 17.52
N LYS A 39 11.10 1.87 18.52
CA LYS A 39 10.95 3.30 18.26
C LYS A 39 12.19 3.81 17.52
N LEU A 40 12.00 4.56 16.45
CA LEU A 40 13.10 5.17 15.73
C LEU A 40 13.80 6.21 16.63
N PRO A 41 15.15 6.15 16.79
CA PRO A 41 15.88 7.16 17.54
C PRO A 41 15.71 8.57 16.94
N ASN A 42 15.56 9.59 17.77
CA ASN A 42 15.35 10.98 17.31
C ASN A 42 16.50 11.53 16.45
N LYS A 43 17.72 11.06 16.67
CA LYS A 43 18.92 11.47 15.93
C LYS A 43 19.37 10.42 14.90
N PHE A 44 18.44 9.58 14.41
CA PHE A 44 18.77 8.59 13.39
C PHE A 44 19.23 9.28 12.10
N LYS A 45 20.36 8.82 11.55
CA LYS A 45 20.93 9.31 10.29
C LYS A 45 20.44 8.43 9.13
N PHE A 46 19.90 9.08 8.09
CA PHE A 46 19.40 8.40 6.88
C PHE A 46 20.41 8.36 5.73
N ASP A 47 21.71 8.43 6.07
CA ASP A 47 22.77 8.45 5.06
C ASP A 47 22.67 7.25 4.11
N LYS A 48 22.87 7.49 2.82
CA LYS A 48 22.77 6.49 1.75
C LYS A 48 21.41 5.77 1.69
N ARG A 49 20.33 6.43 2.14
CA ARG A 49 18.96 5.89 2.06
C ARG A 49 18.08 6.76 1.21
N ILE A 50 17.23 6.09 0.43
CA ILE A 50 16.30 6.68 -0.51
C ILE A 50 14.92 6.69 0.17
N PRO A 51 14.26 7.86 0.28
CA PRO A 51 12.92 7.95 0.88
C PRO A 51 11.84 7.49 -0.10
N ILE A 52 11.10 6.45 0.29
CA ILE A 52 10.01 5.88 -0.48
C ILE A 52 8.68 6.09 0.24
N LEU A 53 7.75 6.77 -0.41
CA LEU A 53 6.39 6.95 0.10
C LEU A 53 5.65 5.60 0.11
N ALA A 54 5.31 5.13 1.29
CA ALA A 54 4.56 3.89 1.47
C ALA A 54 3.05 4.18 1.43
N ILE A 55 2.42 3.87 0.32
CA ILE A 55 1.02 4.20 0.03
C ILE A 55 0.06 3.13 0.58
N GLY A 56 0.41 1.85 0.42
CA GLY A 56 -0.41 0.71 0.83
C GLY A 56 0.21 -0.13 1.94
N SER A 57 0.35 -1.44 1.69
CA SER A 57 0.84 -2.42 2.67
C SER A 57 2.29 -2.23 3.10
N ASN A 58 3.12 -1.54 2.31
CA ASN A 58 4.51 -1.27 2.66
C ASN A 58 4.70 -0.41 3.93
N ARG A 59 3.62 0.11 4.51
CA ARG A 59 3.62 0.78 5.81
C ARG A 59 3.70 -0.22 6.97
N SER A 60 3.31 -1.48 6.72
CA SER A 60 3.22 -2.51 7.75
C SER A 60 4.56 -3.21 7.98
N PRO A 61 5.00 -3.37 9.23
CA PRO A 61 6.18 -4.16 9.56
C PRO A 61 6.09 -5.60 9.04
N SER A 62 4.93 -6.25 9.13
CA SER A 62 4.75 -7.62 8.63
C SER A 62 5.04 -7.73 7.14
N GLN A 63 4.62 -6.76 6.35
CA GLN A 63 4.90 -6.71 4.92
C GLN A 63 6.38 -6.44 4.62
N LEU A 64 7.01 -5.54 5.38
CA LEU A 64 8.44 -5.25 5.23
C LEU A 64 9.30 -6.46 5.60
N LEU A 65 8.97 -7.14 6.72
CA LEU A 65 9.64 -8.37 7.12
C LEU A 65 9.49 -9.50 6.07
N ARG A 66 8.33 -9.59 5.45
CA ARG A 66 8.09 -10.56 4.37
C ARG A 66 8.94 -10.27 3.12
N LYS A 67 9.13 -8.99 2.77
CA LYS A 67 9.89 -8.57 1.59
C LYS A 67 11.39 -8.68 1.79
N PHE A 68 11.87 -8.21 2.93
CA PHE A 68 13.29 -8.02 3.19
C PHE A 68 13.91 -9.08 4.11
N GLY A 69 13.08 -9.84 4.82
CA GLY A 69 13.56 -10.78 5.83
C GLY A 69 13.87 -10.13 7.18
N LYS A 70 14.27 -10.98 8.14
CA LYS A 70 14.47 -10.54 9.53
C LYS A 70 15.80 -9.83 9.79
N LEU A 71 16.81 -9.99 8.92
CA LEU A 71 18.16 -9.48 9.18
C LEU A 71 18.32 -8.00 8.80
N GLU A 72 17.38 -7.44 8.08
CA GLU A 72 17.45 -6.08 7.54
C GLU A 72 17.15 -4.99 8.57
N ILE A 73 17.72 -3.81 8.30
CA ILE A 73 17.47 -2.57 9.06
C ILE A 73 16.65 -1.64 8.19
N ILE A 74 15.39 -1.38 8.58
CA ILE A 74 14.45 -0.58 7.79
C ILE A 74 13.84 0.51 8.66
N PRO A 75 14.32 1.76 8.56
CA PRO A 75 13.69 2.90 9.22
C PRO A 75 12.40 3.29 8.52
N VAL A 76 11.39 3.66 9.30
CA VAL A 76 10.08 4.13 8.83
C VAL A 76 9.68 5.37 9.61
N THR A 77 9.36 6.44 8.89
CA THR A 77 8.93 7.71 9.48
C THR A 77 7.53 8.07 9.00
N ASN A 78 6.74 8.69 9.88
CA ASN A 78 5.42 9.17 9.52
C ASN A 78 5.49 10.51 8.75
N ILE A 79 4.57 10.68 7.83
CA ILE A 79 4.44 11.86 6.99
C ILE A 79 2.97 12.24 6.82
N ILE A 80 2.67 13.52 6.74
CA ILE A 80 1.38 14.03 6.29
C ILE A 80 1.51 14.47 4.84
N VAL A 81 0.68 13.93 3.98
CA VAL A 81 0.60 14.25 2.55
C VAL A 81 -0.69 15.01 2.31
N ASN A 82 -0.60 16.17 1.65
CA ASN A 82 -1.75 17.00 1.32
C ASN A 82 -2.14 16.84 -0.15
N ASN A 83 -3.43 17.11 -0.45
CA ASN A 83 -4.02 17.10 -1.78
C ASN A 83 -4.02 15.74 -2.49
N PHE A 84 -3.89 14.65 -1.72
CA PHE A 84 -4.00 13.29 -2.22
C PHE A 84 -4.87 12.45 -1.29
N ASP A 85 -5.44 11.36 -1.82
CA ASP A 85 -6.00 10.26 -1.04
C ASP A 85 -5.45 8.93 -1.55
N VAL A 86 -5.56 7.88 -0.75
CA VAL A 86 -5.22 6.51 -1.14
C VAL A 86 -6.51 5.82 -1.56
N THR A 87 -6.54 5.40 -2.81
CA THR A 87 -7.67 4.70 -3.45
C THR A 87 -7.28 3.28 -3.82
N TYR A 88 -8.25 2.51 -4.28
CA TYR A 88 -8.02 1.18 -4.85
C TYR A 88 -7.50 1.32 -6.27
N ALA A 89 -6.44 0.57 -6.61
CA ALA A 89 -5.93 0.47 -7.97
C ALA A 89 -6.84 -0.44 -8.83
N SER A 90 -6.92 -0.16 -10.12
CA SER A 90 -7.61 -1.01 -11.12
C SER A 90 -6.77 -2.27 -11.40
N LEU A 91 -6.54 -3.06 -10.34
CA LEU A 91 -5.60 -4.17 -10.32
C LEU A 91 -6.03 -5.21 -9.28
N ILE A 92 -5.69 -6.48 -9.50
CA ILE A 92 -5.78 -7.55 -8.50
C ILE A 92 -4.38 -8.10 -8.25
N SER A 93 -3.97 -8.12 -7.00
CA SER A 93 -2.69 -8.70 -6.59
C SER A 93 -2.69 -10.23 -6.72
N TYR A 94 -1.50 -10.84 -6.79
CA TYR A 94 -1.35 -12.29 -6.88
C TYR A 94 -1.90 -13.05 -5.65
N TYR A 95 -2.14 -12.38 -4.54
CA TYR A 95 -2.80 -12.93 -3.36
C TYR A 95 -4.27 -12.50 -3.23
N GLY A 96 -4.86 -11.97 -4.30
CA GLY A 96 -6.30 -11.70 -4.41
C GLY A 96 -6.80 -10.44 -3.73
N ALA A 97 -5.94 -9.49 -3.34
CA ALA A 97 -6.36 -8.18 -2.85
C ALA A 97 -6.56 -7.18 -3.99
N VAL A 98 -7.41 -6.18 -3.82
CA VAL A 98 -7.41 -4.95 -4.61
C VAL A 98 -6.41 -3.99 -3.97
N PRO A 99 -5.24 -3.76 -4.59
CA PRO A 99 -4.19 -2.99 -3.94
C PRO A 99 -4.44 -1.48 -4.02
N ALA A 100 -3.60 -0.73 -3.32
CA ALA A 100 -3.71 0.72 -3.21
C ALA A 100 -2.96 1.45 -4.32
N THR A 101 -3.45 2.65 -4.66
CA THR A 101 -2.71 3.65 -5.42
C THR A 101 -2.95 5.04 -4.84
N LEU A 102 -2.06 5.98 -5.13
CA LEU A 102 -2.23 7.38 -4.77
C LEU A 102 -3.11 8.08 -5.82
N TRP A 103 -4.00 8.96 -5.37
CA TRP A 103 -4.92 9.68 -6.24
C TRP A 103 -4.99 11.17 -5.85
N PRO A 104 -4.92 12.11 -6.79
CA PRO A 104 -5.04 13.54 -6.50
C PRO A 104 -6.43 13.87 -5.95
N VAL A 105 -6.50 14.52 -4.78
CA VAL A 105 -7.76 14.94 -4.16
C VAL A 105 -7.53 16.23 -3.39
N LYS A 106 -7.85 17.36 -4.02
CA LYS A 106 -7.68 18.69 -3.43
C LYS A 106 -8.34 18.78 -2.03
N GLY A 107 -7.59 19.28 -1.07
CA GLY A 107 -8.05 19.47 0.31
C GLY A 107 -7.95 18.24 1.23
N SER A 108 -7.69 17.04 0.71
CA SER A 108 -7.43 15.86 1.56
C SER A 108 -6.08 15.97 2.27
N LYS A 109 -6.00 15.37 3.47
CA LYS A 109 -4.77 15.27 4.27
C LYS A 109 -4.62 13.85 4.81
N LEU A 110 -3.62 13.14 4.32
CA LEU A 110 -3.35 11.75 4.66
C LEU A 110 -2.22 11.62 5.67
N GLN A 111 -2.29 10.60 6.51
CA GLN A 111 -1.17 10.11 7.28
C GLN A 111 -0.59 8.87 6.63
N LEU A 112 0.57 9.02 6.01
CA LEU A 112 1.33 7.94 5.37
C LEU A 112 2.65 7.71 6.08
N SER A 113 3.52 6.92 5.47
CA SER A 113 4.87 6.65 5.96
C SER A 113 5.90 6.80 4.85
N ILE A 114 7.11 7.16 5.21
CA ILE A 114 8.30 7.04 4.37
C ILE A 114 9.09 5.85 4.87
N ILE A 115 9.38 4.90 4.00
CA ILE A 115 10.37 3.85 4.22
C ILE A 115 11.71 4.33 3.65
N TRP A 116 12.76 4.15 4.43
CA TRP A 116 14.10 4.59 4.06
C TRP A 116 14.93 3.38 3.65
N LEU A 117 15.09 3.16 2.35
CA LEU A 117 15.73 1.99 1.76
C LEU A 117 17.15 2.31 1.29
N ASN A 118 18.09 1.39 1.50
CA ASN A 118 19.36 1.41 0.79
C ASN A 118 19.18 0.85 -0.64
N GLU A 119 20.24 0.89 -1.45
CA GLU A 119 20.17 0.46 -2.86
C GLU A 119 19.78 -1.01 -3.03
N SER A 120 20.31 -1.93 -2.19
CA SER A 120 19.97 -3.35 -2.27
C SER A 120 18.50 -3.61 -1.90
N GLN A 121 18.03 -2.93 -0.86
CA GLN A 121 16.63 -2.97 -0.46
C GLN A 121 15.70 -2.37 -1.53
N LEU A 122 16.13 -1.31 -2.22
CA LEU A 122 15.35 -0.72 -3.30
C LEU A 122 15.18 -1.69 -4.47
N LYS A 123 16.21 -2.45 -4.84
CA LYS A 123 16.10 -3.50 -5.87
C LYS A 123 15.05 -4.54 -5.51
N VAL A 124 15.08 -5.08 -4.29
CA VAL A 124 14.06 -6.01 -3.78
C VAL A 124 12.67 -5.37 -3.80
N MET A 125 12.57 -4.09 -3.46
CA MET A 125 11.28 -3.39 -3.52
C MET A 125 10.76 -3.29 -4.95
N HIS A 126 11.59 -2.95 -5.93
CA HIS A 126 11.20 -2.89 -7.35
C HIS A 126 10.66 -4.23 -7.87
N GLU A 127 11.33 -5.32 -7.53
CA GLU A 127 10.90 -6.68 -7.91
C GLU A 127 9.54 -7.03 -7.29
N THR A 128 9.39 -6.77 -5.99
CA THR A 128 8.16 -7.11 -5.26
C THR A 128 6.96 -6.22 -5.58
N GLU A 129 7.19 -5.02 -6.12
CA GLU A 129 6.15 -4.13 -6.66
C GLU A 129 5.86 -4.39 -8.15
N ALA A 130 6.60 -5.29 -8.79
CA ALA A 130 6.49 -5.58 -10.23
C ALA A 130 6.54 -4.28 -11.07
N VAL A 131 7.59 -3.48 -10.83
CA VAL A 131 7.82 -2.21 -11.53
C VAL A 131 7.83 -2.42 -13.04
N GLY A 132 7.19 -1.50 -13.78
CA GLY A 132 6.99 -1.60 -15.22
C GLY A 132 5.85 -2.53 -15.65
N LYS A 133 5.37 -3.43 -14.77
CA LYS A 133 4.23 -4.34 -15.04
C LYS A 133 2.96 -3.92 -14.31
N ALA A 134 3.01 -3.71 -13.00
CA ALA A 134 1.89 -3.35 -12.15
C ALA A 134 1.96 -1.90 -11.65
N TYR A 135 3.15 -1.45 -11.32
CA TYR A 135 3.41 -0.13 -10.79
C TYR A 135 4.51 0.59 -11.55
N GLU A 136 4.40 1.91 -11.59
CA GLU A 136 5.48 2.81 -11.98
C GLU A 136 6.20 3.31 -10.73
N PHE A 137 7.54 3.39 -10.80
CA PHE A 137 8.35 4.05 -9.79
C PHE A 137 8.47 5.52 -10.17
N VAL A 138 7.77 6.37 -9.43
CA VAL A 138 7.66 7.79 -9.73
C VAL A 138 8.41 8.64 -8.72
N LYS A 139 8.99 9.72 -9.19
CA LYS A 139 9.51 10.80 -8.39
C LYS A 139 8.35 11.75 -8.09
N PHE A 140 8.13 12.05 -6.82
CA PHE A 140 7.17 13.05 -6.43
C PHE A 140 7.85 14.41 -6.34
N ASP A 141 7.23 15.38 -6.99
CA ASP A 141 7.63 16.77 -6.85
C ASP A 141 7.22 17.28 -5.45
N ASN A 142 8.17 17.85 -4.73
CA ASN A 142 7.93 18.39 -3.39
C ASN A 142 6.93 19.57 -3.39
N GLU A 143 6.77 20.26 -4.52
CA GLU A 143 5.77 21.32 -4.69
C GLU A 143 4.37 20.74 -4.87
N VAL A 144 4.24 19.59 -5.54
CA VAL A 144 2.98 18.89 -5.76
C VAL A 144 2.55 18.14 -4.50
N ILE A 145 3.49 17.46 -3.84
CA ILE A 145 3.25 16.80 -2.56
C ILE A 145 3.69 17.73 -1.42
N ASN A 146 2.81 18.62 -1.04
CA ASN A 146 3.00 19.38 0.19
C ASN A 146 2.91 18.44 1.39
N PHE A 147 4.04 18.14 2.02
CA PHE A 147 4.11 17.21 3.14
C PHE A 147 4.69 17.84 4.41
N LYS A 148 4.31 17.27 5.56
CA LYS A 148 4.89 17.58 6.87
C LYS A 148 5.48 16.30 7.48
N SER A 149 6.76 16.35 7.81
CA SER A 149 7.49 15.27 8.48
C SER A 149 8.20 15.80 9.71
N SER A 150 8.40 14.95 10.72
CA SER A 150 9.23 15.25 11.90
C SER A 150 10.74 15.11 11.61
N PHE A 151 11.10 14.59 10.45
CA PHE A 151 12.49 14.47 9.99
C PHE A 151 12.70 15.29 8.73
N ILE A 152 13.88 15.84 8.57
CA ILE A 152 14.27 16.55 7.34
C ILE A 152 14.47 15.51 6.24
N ILE A 153 13.70 15.65 5.17
CA ILE A 153 13.86 14.83 3.97
C ILE A 153 14.68 15.65 2.97
N LYS A 154 15.94 15.26 2.81
CA LYS A 154 16.81 15.85 1.80
C LYS A 154 16.61 15.11 0.47
N GLY A 155 16.40 15.87 -0.61
CA GLY A 155 16.23 15.29 -1.95
C GLY A 155 14.79 14.85 -2.26
N ASN A 156 14.67 14.02 -3.27
CA ASN A 156 13.39 13.64 -3.86
C ASN A 156 12.75 12.48 -3.08
N ILE A 157 11.43 12.52 -2.93
CA ILE A 157 10.63 11.39 -2.46
C ILE A 157 10.18 10.60 -3.68
N PHE A 158 10.28 9.27 -3.60
CA PHE A 158 9.79 8.37 -4.63
C PHE A 158 8.64 7.53 -4.10
N GLY A 159 7.93 6.82 -4.98
CA GLY A 159 6.92 5.86 -4.59
C GLY A 159 6.38 5.06 -5.77
N TYR A 160 5.44 4.17 -5.47
CA TYR A 160 4.87 3.26 -6.45
C TYR A 160 3.41 3.63 -6.71
N VAL A 161 3.10 4.01 -7.94
CA VAL A 161 1.75 4.36 -8.41
C VAL A 161 1.29 3.34 -9.43
N SER A 162 0.04 2.90 -9.35
CA SER A 162 -0.49 1.89 -10.27
C SER A 162 -0.46 2.36 -11.73
N LYS A 163 0.04 1.53 -12.62
CA LYS A 163 -0.04 1.75 -14.09
C LYS A 163 -1.47 1.75 -14.63
N PHE A 164 -2.38 1.10 -13.92
CA PHE A 164 -3.78 0.92 -14.34
C PHE A 164 -4.71 1.98 -13.73
N GLY A 165 -4.16 3.01 -13.07
CA GLY A 165 -4.95 4.03 -12.42
C GLY A 165 -5.76 3.53 -11.23
N ALA A 166 -6.82 4.27 -10.89
CA ALA A 166 -7.74 3.94 -9.81
C ALA A 166 -8.94 3.13 -10.29
N LEU A 167 -9.41 2.20 -9.46
CA LEU A 167 -10.61 1.42 -9.72
C LEU A 167 -11.84 2.32 -9.76
N ASN A 168 -12.60 2.23 -10.86
CA ASN A 168 -13.84 2.96 -11.05
C ASN A 168 -15.01 2.24 -10.36
N PHE A 169 -15.57 2.89 -9.34
CA PHE A 169 -16.75 2.42 -8.60
C PHE A 169 -18.07 2.99 -9.14
N GLY A 170 -18.02 3.90 -10.10
CA GLY A 170 -19.20 4.49 -10.71
C GLY A 170 -19.76 3.65 -11.86
N SER A 171 -21.04 3.84 -12.17
CA SER A 171 -21.70 3.20 -13.30
C SER A 171 -21.83 4.14 -14.51
N LYS A 172 -22.15 5.41 -14.29
CA LYS A 172 -22.31 6.44 -15.34
C LYS A 172 -21.18 7.46 -15.32
N VAL A 173 -20.64 7.76 -14.15
CA VAL A 173 -19.56 8.74 -13.95
C VAL A 173 -18.40 8.03 -13.25
N PHE A 174 -17.18 8.41 -13.62
CA PHE A 174 -15.98 7.88 -12.96
C PHE A 174 -15.99 8.27 -11.48
N GLU A 175 -15.97 7.28 -10.59
CA GLU A 175 -16.02 7.48 -9.16
C GLU A 175 -14.94 6.65 -8.47
N VAL A 176 -14.10 7.29 -7.66
CA VAL A 176 -13.10 6.61 -6.84
C VAL A 176 -13.54 6.52 -5.39
N ARG A 177 -13.08 5.49 -4.70
CA ARG A 177 -13.32 5.28 -3.27
C ARG A 177 -12.00 5.21 -2.52
N ALA A 178 -11.94 5.90 -1.40
CA ALA A 178 -10.76 5.86 -0.55
C ALA A 178 -10.65 4.54 0.21
N LEU A 179 -9.42 4.09 0.43
CA LEU A 179 -9.10 2.92 1.24
C LEU A 179 -9.26 3.28 2.73
N SER A 180 -10.33 2.79 3.37
CA SER A 180 -10.73 3.20 4.72
C SER A 180 -9.68 2.87 5.81
N ALA A 181 -8.87 1.84 5.60
CA ALA A 181 -7.80 1.45 6.53
C ALA A 181 -6.66 2.48 6.61
N ILE A 182 -6.50 3.33 5.59
CA ILE A 182 -5.53 4.41 5.61
C ILE A 182 -6.13 5.62 6.34
N LYS A 183 -5.47 6.05 7.41
CA LYS A 183 -5.94 7.20 8.20
C LYS A 183 -5.76 8.51 7.44
N ALA A 184 -6.75 9.38 7.56
CA ALA A 184 -6.71 10.74 7.03
C ALA A 184 -7.11 11.72 8.14
N LYS A 185 -6.43 12.86 8.22
CA LYS A 185 -6.86 13.98 9.08
C LYS A 185 -8.06 14.70 8.49
N LYS A 186 -8.10 14.78 7.16
CA LYS A 186 -9.24 15.28 6.39
C LYS A 186 -9.36 14.44 5.12
N ARG A 187 -10.53 13.86 4.89
CA ARG A 187 -10.82 13.05 3.70
C ARG A 187 -12.01 13.65 2.96
N MET A 188 -11.84 13.79 1.65
CA MET A 188 -12.88 14.30 0.77
C MET A 188 -13.64 13.17 0.04
N LEU A 189 -13.00 12.01 -0.15
CA LEU A 189 -13.61 10.87 -0.81
C LEU A 189 -14.40 10.00 0.18
N LYS A 190 -15.51 9.44 -0.29
CA LYS A 190 -16.17 8.33 0.41
C LYS A 190 -15.20 7.15 0.51
N SER A 191 -15.17 6.49 1.66
CA SER A 191 -14.24 5.39 1.90
C SER A 191 -14.96 4.06 2.09
N ILE A 192 -14.32 2.99 1.64
CA ILE A 192 -14.75 1.61 1.83
C ILE A 192 -13.60 0.74 2.33
N ASN A 193 -13.93 -0.40 2.92
CA ASN A 193 -12.93 -1.38 3.33
C ASN A 193 -12.60 -2.36 2.18
N GLN A 194 -11.56 -3.14 2.36
CA GLN A 194 -11.09 -4.12 1.38
C GLN A 194 -12.16 -5.15 1.00
N GLN A 195 -12.95 -5.62 1.95
CA GLN A 195 -14.00 -6.61 1.68
C GLN A 195 -15.09 -6.05 0.75
N LYS A 196 -15.49 -4.79 0.96
CA LYS A 196 -16.45 -4.10 0.07
C LYS A 196 -15.86 -3.87 -1.32
N ALA A 197 -14.57 -3.52 -1.42
CA ALA A 197 -13.88 -3.37 -2.70
C ALA A 197 -13.81 -4.70 -3.46
N LEU A 198 -13.47 -5.79 -2.79
CA LEU A 198 -13.44 -7.15 -3.36
C LEU A 198 -14.83 -7.61 -3.81
N LYS A 199 -15.88 -7.36 -3.00
CA LYS A 199 -17.26 -7.66 -3.37
C LYS A 199 -17.68 -6.88 -4.61
N PHE A 200 -17.41 -5.56 -4.66
CA PHE A 200 -17.71 -4.72 -5.81
C PHE A 200 -17.02 -5.24 -7.07
N LEU A 201 -15.73 -5.52 -6.99
CA LEU A 201 -14.95 -6.01 -8.11
C LEU A 201 -15.48 -7.35 -8.63
N SER A 202 -15.80 -8.28 -7.74
CA SER A 202 -16.40 -9.57 -8.12
C SER A 202 -17.73 -9.41 -8.82
N SER A 203 -18.61 -8.55 -8.31
CA SER A 203 -19.92 -8.30 -8.92
C SER A 203 -19.81 -7.57 -10.26
N LYS A 204 -18.92 -6.58 -10.37
CA LYS A 204 -18.71 -5.80 -11.59
C LYS A 204 -18.17 -6.65 -12.74
N ILE A 205 -17.20 -7.54 -12.45
CA ILE A 205 -16.50 -8.31 -13.48
C ILE A 205 -17.25 -9.56 -13.88
N LEU A 206 -17.91 -10.20 -12.93
CA LEU A 206 -18.41 -11.55 -13.10
C LEU A 206 -19.91 -11.65 -13.11
N ASN A 207 -20.63 -10.56 -12.86
CA ASN A 207 -22.09 -10.60 -12.61
C ASN A 207 -22.48 -11.59 -11.48
N ILE A 208 -21.56 -11.83 -10.53
CA ILE A 208 -21.69 -12.87 -9.51
C ILE A 208 -22.09 -12.26 -8.18
N SER A 209 -23.23 -12.66 -7.65
CA SER A 209 -23.77 -12.17 -6.38
C SER A 209 -23.67 -13.19 -5.21
N SER A 210 -23.46 -14.48 -5.47
CA SER A 210 -23.41 -15.48 -4.41
C SER A 210 -22.08 -15.50 -3.67
N LYS A 211 -22.11 -15.76 -2.34
CA LYS A 211 -20.90 -15.87 -1.52
C LYS A 211 -19.94 -16.97 -2.01
N LYS A 212 -20.49 -18.11 -2.47
CA LYS A 212 -19.73 -19.23 -3.01
C LYS A 212 -18.93 -18.80 -4.24
N ASN A 213 -19.55 -18.13 -5.17
CA ASN A 213 -18.93 -17.71 -6.42
C ASN A 213 -17.84 -16.66 -6.18
N ILE A 214 -18.00 -15.77 -5.19
CA ILE A 214 -16.95 -14.81 -4.80
C ILE A 214 -15.72 -15.55 -4.24
N PHE A 215 -15.93 -16.59 -3.45
CA PHE A 215 -14.85 -17.40 -2.92
C PHE A 215 -14.11 -18.14 -4.04
N ASP A 216 -14.84 -18.80 -4.93
CA ASP A 216 -14.28 -19.55 -6.07
C ASP A 216 -13.51 -18.62 -7.02
N PHE A 217 -14.07 -17.44 -7.31
CA PHE A 217 -13.38 -16.41 -8.08
C PHE A 217 -12.04 -16.01 -7.46
N ARG A 218 -12.03 -15.73 -6.16
CA ARG A 218 -10.82 -15.31 -5.46
C ARG A 218 -9.75 -16.41 -5.46
N ASN A 219 -10.15 -17.66 -5.23
CA ASN A 219 -9.23 -18.79 -5.32
C ASN A 219 -8.65 -18.93 -6.72
N LYS A 220 -9.47 -18.78 -7.77
CA LYS A 220 -9.02 -18.83 -9.15
C LYS A 220 -8.05 -17.69 -9.49
N VAL A 221 -8.34 -16.47 -9.03
CA VAL A 221 -7.41 -15.32 -9.18
C VAL A 221 -6.05 -15.59 -8.51
N ILE A 222 -6.03 -16.29 -7.37
CA ILE A 222 -4.79 -16.61 -6.66
C ILE A 222 -4.02 -17.73 -7.37
N SER A 223 -4.69 -18.80 -7.76
CA SER A 223 -4.07 -20.01 -8.31
C SER A 223 -3.71 -19.91 -9.79
N ASP A 224 -4.47 -19.11 -10.56
CA ASP A 224 -4.32 -19.02 -12.03
C ASP A 224 -3.84 -17.61 -12.45
N LYS A 225 -2.58 -17.54 -12.86
CA LYS A 225 -1.95 -16.26 -13.31
C LYS A 225 -2.61 -15.71 -14.58
N ASN A 226 -2.98 -16.56 -15.52
CA ASN A 226 -3.58 -16.14 -16.79
C ASN A 226 -4.99 -15.60 -16.55
N TYR A 227 -5.79 -16.31 -15.76
CA TYR A 227 -7.11 -15.85 -15.35
C TYR A 227 -7.05 -14.51 -14.62
N ARG A 228 -6.10 -14.32 -13.70
CA ARG A 228 -5.88 -13.04 -13.02
C ARG A 228 -5.56 -11.93 -14.01
N PHE A 229 -4.67 -12.18 -14.98
CA PHE A 229 -4.29 -11.20 -15.97
C PHE A 229 -5.46 -10.79 -16.88
N GLU A 230 -6.24 -11.75 -17.37
CA GLU A 230 -7.46 -11.47 -18.14
C GLU A 230 -8.53 -10.74 -17.32
N THR A 231 -8.59 -11.01 -16.02
CA THR A 231 -9.47 -10.27 -15.10
C THR A 231 -9.05 -8.80 -14.96
N ILE A 232 -7.75 -8.52 -14.87
CA ILE A 232 -7.24 -7.15 -14.78
C ILE A 232 -7.57 -6.34 -16.04
N LYS A 233 -7.53 -6.94 -17.22
CA LYS A 233 -7.88 -6.28 -18.49
C LYS A 233 -9.34 -5.80 -18.54
N LYS A 234 -10.22 -6.37 -17.73
CA LYS A 234 -11.66 -6.03 -17.67
C LYS A 234 -11.97 -4.92 -16.66
N LEU A 235 -10.98 -4.45 -15.90
CA LEU A 235 -11.14 -3.43 -14.87
C LEU A 235 -11.05 -2.02 -15.44
#